data_cdb806fd72c0ec93aaed3a3424812198
#
_entry.id   cdb806fd72c0ec93aaed3a3424812198
#
_cell.length_a   1.000
_cell.length_b   1.000
_cell.length_c   1.000
_cell.angle_alpha   90.00
_cell.angle_beta   90.00
_cell.angle_gamma   90.00
#
_symmetry.space_group_name_H-M   'P 1'
#
loop_
_entity.id
_entity.type
_entity.pdbx_description
1 polymer ?
#
loop_
_entity_poly.entity_id
_entity_poly.type
_entity_poly.pdbx_seq_one_letter_code
_entity_poly.pdbx_strand_id
1 'polypeptide(L)'
;MMGENIFTIKNICRKKASVEAMLKTAMQSQLDGVRTGLNLLERALQDISEIKGSMTEMEEALGGVPQFYERLRDVREENLRHSQLATAKENLKHIFTVPETVARTQAWIEEGKLLQAHQSLVDLENSRDDLLFELHRLGHNNTRDRDLLKEYFEAVDDLSIKMEKQLGFILLRAFATVRKNPRELVTALRIIEREERSDEDCLAKQKQTGFLPPGRPKQVGWLV
;
A
#
# COMPACT_ATOMS: atom_id res chain seq x y z
N MET A 1 -45.18 73.86 -59.94
CA MET A 1 -45.96 73.33 -58.80
C MET A 1 -46.47 71.89 -58.92
N MET A 2 -46.87 71.37 -60.06
CA MET A 2 -47.31 69.94 -60.15
C MET A 2 -46.19 68.90 -60.11
N GLY A 3 -44.95 69.20 -60.57
CA GLY A 3 -43.85 68.26 -60.59
C GLY A 3 -43.21 67.97 -59.23
N GLU A 4 -43.18 68.93 -58.31
CA GLU A 4 -42.61 68.77 -56.97
C GLU A 4 -43.47 67.91 -56.05
N ASN A 5 -44.80 67.99 -56.18
CA ASN A 5 -45.72 67.16 -55.40
C ASN A 5 -45.63 65.67 -55.79
N ILE A 6 -45.38 65.36 -57.09
CA ILE A 6 -45.21 63.96 -57.55
C ILE A 6 -43.89 63.39 -57.08
N PHE A 7 -42.84 64.17 -57.01
CA PHE A 7 -41.53 63.74 -56.52
C PHE A 7 -41.57 63.48 -54.99
N THR A 8 -42.21 64.33 -54.22
CA THR A 8 -42.40 64.16 -52.77
C THR A 8 -43.26 62.93 -52.46
N ILE A 9 -44.35 62.70 -53.19
CA ILE A 9 -45.18 61.51 -53.02
C ILE A 9 -44.41 60.21 -53.33
N LYS A 10 -43.62 60.19 -54.42
CA LYS A 10 -42.77 59.01 -54.74
C LYS A 10 -41.73 58.75 -53.67
N ASN A 11 -41.14 59.81 -53.09
CA ASN A 11 -40.14 59.68 -52.05
C ASN A 11 -40.75 59.17 -50.72
N ILE A 12 -41.96 59.60 -50.39
CA ILE A 12 -42.72 59.09 -49.23
C ILE A 12 -43.10 57.64 -49.42
N CYS A 13 -43.58 57.24 -50.62
CA CYS A 13 -43.90 55.84 -50.90
C CYS A 13 -42.65 54.95 -50.82
N ARG A 14 -41.49 55.42 -51.30
CA ARG A 14 -40.22 54.69 -51.19
C ARG A 14 -39.75 54.51 -49.75
N LYS A 15 -39.85 55.54 -48.95
CA LYS A 15 -39.56 55.49 -47.50
C LYS A 15 -40.52 54.53 -46.77
N LYS A 16 -41.81 54.59 -47.07
CA LYS A 16 -42.83 53.67 -46.50
C LYS A 16 -42.50 52.24 -46.85
N ALA A 17 -42.22 51.89 -48.11
CA ALA A 17 -41.84 50.56 -48.55
C ALA A 17 -40.55 50.05 -47.86
N SER A 18 -39.59 50.96 -47.67
CA SER A 18 -38.34 50.64 -46.95
C SER A 18 -38.59 50.32 -45.46
N VAL A 19 -39.42 51.12 -44.80
CA VAL A 19 -39.75 50.87 -43.38
C VAL A 19 -40.59 49.57 -43.22
N GLU A 20 -41.52 49.32 -44.15
CA GLU A 20 -42.31 48.07 -44.15
C GLU A 20 -41.42 46.86 -44.37
N ALA A 21 -40.41 46.94 -45.27
CA ALA A 21 -39.44 45.87 -45.47
C ALA A 21 -38.58 45.61 -44.25
N MET A 22 -38.05 46.69 -43.59
CA MET A 22 -37.30 46.62 -42.35
C MET A 22 -38.13 46.01 -41.21
N LEU A 23 -39.38 46.43 -41.05
CA LEU A 23 -40.27 45.91 -40.04
C LEU A 23 -40.55 44.41 -40.24
N LYS A 24 -40.80 44.00 -41.48
CA LYS A 24 -41.00 42.60 -41.84
C LYS A 24 -39.78 41.75 -41.55
N THR A 25 -38.61 42.23 -41.87
CA THR A 25 -37.31 41.55 -41.58
C THR A 25 -37.08 41.45 -40.09
N ALA A 26 -37.34 42.49 -39.33
CA ALA A 26 -37.18 42.49 -37.87
C ALA A 26 -38.17 41.50 -37.19
N MET A 27 -39.47 41.54 -37.67
CA MET A 27 -40.45 40.57 -37.18
C MET A 27 -40.05 39.12 -37.51
N GLN A 28 -39.54 38.87 -38.71
CA GLN A 28 -39.10 37.54 -39.12
C GLN A 28 -37.90 37.08 -38.29
N SER A 29 -36.95 37.91 -38.04
CA SER A 29 -35.77 37.64 -37.20
C SER A 29 -36.18 37.32 -35.73
N GLN A 30 -37.17 38.07 -35.19
CA GLN A 30 -37.70 37.80 -33.85
C GLN A 30 -38.43 36.45 -33.80
N LEU A 31 -39.26 36.13 -34.81
CA LEU A 31 -39.94 34.84 -34.92
C LEU A 31 -38.96 33.67 -35.03
N ASP A 32 -37.90 33.82 -35.81
CA ASP A 32 -36.83 32.80 -35.91
C ASP A 32 -36.06 32.64 -34.58
N GLY A 33 -35.82 33.75 -33.87
CA GLY A 33 -35.22 33.72 -32.54
C GLY A 33 -36.08 32.99 -31.49
N VAL A 34 -37.40 33.27 -31.49
CA VAL A 34 -38.34 32.58 -30.60
C VAL A 34 -38.43 31.08 -30.96
N ARG A 35 -38.50 30.76 -32.25
CA ARG A 35 -38.53 29.36 -32.70
C ARG A 35 -37.26 28.58 -32.30
N THR A 36 -36.10 29.21 -32.45
CA THR A 36 -34.86 28.62 -32.01
C THR A 36 -34.80 28.45 -30.50
N GLY A 37 -35.28 29.44 -29.73
CA GLY A 37 -35.41 29.35 -28.30
C GLY A 37 -36.33 28.23 -27.82
N LEU A 38 -37.50 28.05 -28.48
CA LEU A 38 -38.40 26.95 -28.18
C LEU A 38 -37.80 25.57 -28.48
N ASN A 39 -37.12 25.43 -29.60
CA ASN A 39 -36.41 24.18 -29.93
C ASN A 39 -35.29 23.86 -28.92
N LEU A 40 -34.57 24.86 -28.43
CA LEU A 40 -33.56 24.67 -27.40
C LEU A 40 -34.18 24.27 -26.06
N LEU A 41 -35.32 24.86 -25.69
CA LEU A 41 -36.07 24.49 -24.47
C LEU A 41 -36.62 23.06 -24.57
N GLU A 42 -37.13 22.66 -25.72
CA GLU A 42 -37.61 21.31 -25.94
C GLU A 42 -36.48 20.27 -25.81
N ARG A 43 -35.30 20.54 -26.40
CA ARG A 43 -34.11 19.70 -26.23
C ARG A 43 -33.68 19.64 -24.77
N ALA A 44 -33.63 20.78 -24.10
CA ALA A 44 -33.23 20.82 -22.66
C ALA A 44 -34.19 20.00 -21.78
N LEU A 45 -35.52 20.03 -22.09
CA LEU A 45 -36.52 19.20 -21.39
C LEU A 45 -36.30 17.71 -21.67
N GLN A 46 -35.93 17.36 -22.90
CA GLN A 46 -35.61 15.99 -23.24
C GLN A 46 -34.35 15.51 -22.52
N ASP A 47 -33.27 16.32 -22.53
CA ASP A 47 -32.05 16.02 -21.82
C ASP A 47 -32.29 15.84 -20.29
N ILE A 48 -33.11 16.70 -19.68
CA ILE A 48 -33.52 16.56 -18.28
C ILE A 48 -34.29 15.24 -18.03
N SER A 49 -35.13 14.85 -18.95
CA SER A 49 -35.89 13.58 -18.86
C SER A 49 -34.95 12.37 -18.93
N GLU A 50 -33.94 12.41 -19.80
CA GLU A 50 -32.93 11.35 -19.94
C GLU A 50 -32.04 11.27 -18.68
N ILE A 51 -31.59 12.42 -18.18
CA ILE A 51 -30.82 12.50 -16.93
C ILE A 51 -31.60 11.93 -15.76
N LYS A 52 -32.90 12.28 -15.65
CA LYS A 52 -33.77 11.74 -14.61
C LYS A 52 -33.93 10.22 -14.72
N GLY A 53 -34.08 9.69 -15.94
CA GLY A 53 -34.12 8.24 -16.17
C GLY A 53 -32.84 7.56 -15.72
N SER A 54 -31.67 8.09 -16.12
CA SER A 54 -30.35 7.57 -15.74
C SER A 54 -30.12 7.64 -14.23
N MET A 55 -30.59 8.70 -13.56
CA MET A 55 -30.52 8.80 -12.09
C MET A 55 -31.39 7.74 -11.40
N THR A 56 -32.58 7.47 -11.92
CA THR A 56 -33.47 6.44 -11.36
C THR A 56 -32.88 5.04 -11.54
N GLU A 57 -32.30 4.74 -12.69
CA GLU A 57 -31.57 3.48 -12.92
C GLU A 57 -30.34 3.32 -11.96
N MET A 58 -29.64 4.41 -11.72
CA MET A 58 -28.51 4.44 -10.79
C MET A 58 -28.98 4.24 -9.34
N GLU A 59 -30.10 4.84 -8.93
CA GLU A 59 -30.69 4.63 -7.61
C GLU A 59 -31.14 3.17 -7.42
N GLU A 60 -31.77 2.56 -8.43
CA GLU A 60 -32.14 1.14 -8.38
C GLU A 60 -30.94 0.22 -8.29
N ALA A 61 -29.89 0.48 -9.07
CA ALA A 61 -28.63 -0.27 -9.00
C ALA A 61 -27.94 -0.12 -7.63
N LEU A 62 -27.91 1.08 -7.06
CA LEU A 62 -27.33 1.36 -5.75
C LEU A 62 -28.20 0.81 -4.60
N GLY A 63 -29.51 0.71 -4.78
CA GLY A 63 -30.43 0.15 -3.77
C GLY A 63 -30.12 -1.31 -3.41
N GLY A 64 -29.52 -2.08 -4.33
CA GLY A 64 -29.04 -3.45 -4.07
C GLY A 64 -27.73 -3.55 -3.29
N VAL A 65 -26.93 -2.47 -3.25
CA VAL A 65 -25.59 -2.49 -2.64
C VAL A 65 -25.60 -2.78 -1.13
N PRO A 66 -26.48 -2.20 -0.30
CA PRO A 66 -26.54 -2.52 1.13
C PRO A 66 -26.82 -4.01 1.39
N GLN A 67 -27.74 -4.61 0.64
CA GLN A 67 -28.06 -6.04 0.78
C GLN A 67 -26.90 -6.94 0.35
N PHE A 68 -26.15 -6.52 -0.66
CA PHE A 68 -24.95 -7.22 -1.10
C PHE A 68 -23.84 -7.13 -0.02
N TYR A 69 -23.69 -5.99 0.62
CA TYR A 69 -22.75 -5.79 1.72
C TYR A 69 -23.06 -6.67 2.94
N GLU A 70 -24.35 -6.82 3.29
CA GLU A 70 -24.74 -7.71 4.38
C GLU A 70 -24.48 -9.18 4.06
N ARG A 71 -24.79 -9.63 2.84
CA ARG A 71 -24.48 -11.00 2.39
C ARG A 71 -22.99 -11.28 2.35
N LEU A 72 -22.17 -10.28 2.01
CA LEU A 72 -20.71 -10.41 2.02
C LEU A 72 -20.11 -10.37 3.42
N ARG A 73 -20.82 -9.86 4.42
CA ARG A 73 -20.31 -9.78 5.80
C ARG A 73 -19.92 -11.14 6.33
N ASP A 74 -20.76 -12.14 6.17
CA ASP A 74 -20.53 -13.50 6.67
C ASP A 74 -19.34 -14.16 5.95
N VAL A 75 -19.25 -13.97 4.64
CA VAL A 75 -18.09 -14.45 3.84
C VAL A 75 -16.81 -13.77 4.27
N ARG A 76 -16.86 -12.48 4.58
CA ARG A 76 -15.71 -11.69 5.02
C ARG A 76 -15.25 -12.10 6.41
N GLU A 77 -16.18 -12.37 7.31
CA GLU A 77 -15.89 -12.87 8.66
C GLU A 77 -15.26 -14.27 8.62
N GLU A 78 -15.80 -15.16 7.79
CA GLU A 78 -15.25 -16.50 7.61
C GLU A 78 -13.87 -16.48 6.94
N ASN A 79 -13.68 -15.62 5.97
CA ASN A 79 -12.37 -15.42 5.33
C ASN A 79 -11.33 -14.87 6.32
N LEU A 80 -11.75 -13.96 7.22
CA LEU A 80 -10.89 -13.46 8.29
C LEU A 80 -10.49 -14.60 9.25
N ARG A 81 -11.46 -15.43 9.68
CA ARG A 81 -11.19 -16.60 10.52
C ARG A 81 -10.27 -17.59 9.84
N HIS A 82 -10.51 -17.88 8.58
CA HIS A 82 -9.65 -18.77 7.78
C HIS A 82 -8.22 -18.22 7.66
N SER A 83 -8.07 -16.92 7.41
CA SER A 83 -6.77 -16.26 7.37
C SER A 83 -6.05 -16.35 8.72
N GLN A 84 -6.74 -16.11 9.83
CA GLN A 84 -6.18 -16.24 11.17
C GLN A 84 -5.74 -17.69 11.48
N LEU A 85 -6.55 -18.68 11.11
CA LEU A 85 -6.20 -20.09 11.27
C LEU A 85 -5.01 -20.51 10.40
N ALA A 86 -4.94 -20.02 9.16
CA ALA A 86 -3.81 -20.28 8.28
C ALA A 86 -2.51 -19.68 8.85
N THR A 87 -2.56 -18.46 9.37
CA THR A 87 -1.42 -17.81 10.04
C THR A 87 -1.01 -18.57 11.30
N ALA A 88 -1.99 -18.98 12.13
CA ALA A 88 -1.70 -19.76 13.33
C ALA A 88 -1.06 -21.12 13.00
N LYS A 89 -1.53 -21.80 11.95
CA LYS A 89 -0.95 -23.04 11.46
C LYS A 89 0.50 -22.85 11.01
N GLU A 90 0.78 -21.78 10.28
CA GLU A 90 2.14 -21.47 9.80
C GLU A 90 3.07 -21.17 10.99
N ASN A 91 2.62 -20.37 11.94
CA ASN A 91 3.37 -20.07 13.17
C ASN A 91 3.68 -21.34 13.97
N LEU A 92 2.69 -22.24 14.14
CA LEU A 92 2.92 -23.51 14.79
C LEU A 92 3.96 -24.36 14.04
N LYS A 93 3.89 -24.42 12.72
CA LYS A 93 4.88 -25.14 11.92
C LYS A 93 6.28 -24.59 12.15
N HIS A 94 6.44 -23.26 12.15
CA HIS A 94 7.71 -22.61 12.45
C HIS A 94 8.22 -22.98 13.83
N ILE A 95 7.38 -22.96 14.85
CA ILE A 95 7.76 -23.38 16.22
C ILE A 95 8.28 -24.83 16.21
N PHE A 96 7.59 -25.75 15.59
CA PHE A 96 8.02 -27.17 15.58
C PHE A 96 9.32 -27.42 14.80
N THR A 97 9.66 -26.57 13.82
CA THR A 97 10.91 -26.71 13.04
C THR A 97 12.12 -26.03 13.69
N VAL A 98 11.93 -25.20 14.72
CA VAL A 98 13.02 -24.47 15.38
C VAL A 98 14.11 -25.40 15.92
N PRO A 99 13.85 -26.47 16.70
CA PRO A 99 14.91 -27.30 17.25
C PRO A 99 15.78 -27.97 16.19
N GLU A 100 15.16 -28.45 15.11
CA GLU A 100 15.88 -29.06 13.99
C GLU A 100 16.74 -28.02 13.26
N THR A 101 16.18 -26.83 13.04
CA THR A 101 16.90 -25.74 12.36
C THR A 101 18.05 -25.22 13.21
N VAL A 102 17.90 -25.15 14.53
CA VAL A 102 18.96 -24.80 15.49
C VAL A 102 20.12 -25.80 15.39
N ALA A 103 19.82 -27.11 15.45
CA ALA A 103 20.83 -28.15 15.35
C ALA A 103 21.60 -28.08 14.02
N ARG A 104 20.88 -27.87 12.91
CA ARG A 104 21.46 -27.73 11.57
C ARG A 104 22.32 -26.46 11.46
N THR A 105 21.88 -25.34 12.01
CA THR A 105 22.60 -24.07 11.99
C THR A 105 23.88 -24.20 12.80
N GLN A 106 23.83 -24.86 13.96
CA GLN A 106 25.02 -25.14 14.75
C GLN A 106 26.08 -25.96 13.98
N ALA A 107 25.63 -27.01 13.29
CA ALA A 107 26.53 -27.81 12.46
C ALA A 107 27.18 -26.96 11.36
N TRP A 108 26.46 -26.05 10.73
CA TRP A 108 27.01 -25.14 9.71
C TRP A 108 28.03 -24.13 10.28
N ILE A 109 27.84 -23.66 11.51
CA ILE A 109 28.81 -22.81 12.19
C ILE A 109 30.11 -23.60 12.42
N GLU A 110 30.01 -24.85 12.89
CA GLU A 110 31.16 -25.73 13.14
C GLU A 110 31.90 -26.13 11.86
N GLU A 111 31.17 -26.30 10.74
CA GLU A 111 31.73 -26.56 9.42
C GLU A 111 32.33 -25.31 8.74
N GLY A 112 32.18 -24.12 9.32
CA GLY A 112 32.65 -22.86 8.74
C GLY A 112 31.78 -22.32 7.58
N LYS A 113 30.56 -22.86 7.39
CA LYS A 113 29.59 -22.38 6.39
C LYS A 113 28.82 -21.16 6.91
N LEU A 114 29.53 -20.10 7.26
CA LEU A 114 29.01 -18.95 8.00
C LEU A 114 27.86 -18.23 7.29
N LEU A 115 27.87 -18.13 5.95
CA LEU A 115 26.81 -17.44 5.23
C LEU A 115 25.47 -18.18 5.30
N GLN A 116 25.50 -19.52 5.21
CA GLN A 116 24.32 -20.36 5.32
C GLN A 116 23.79 -20.37 6.76
N ALA A 117 24.70 -20.49 7.72
CA ALA A 117 24.38 -20.40 9.14
C ALA A 117 23.76 -19.05 9.50
N HIS A 118 24.31 -17.94 8.99
CA HIS A 118 23.77 -16.60 9.21
C HIS A 118 22.35 -16.44 8.62
N GLN A 119 22.13 -16.92 7.38
CA GLN A 119 20.80 -16.84 6.78
C GLN A 119 19.76 -17.60 7.61
N SER A 120 20.08 -18.82 8.03
CA SER A 120 19.21 -19.63 8.87
C SER A 120 18.97 -19.01 10.25
N LEU A 121 19.99 -18.35 10.82
CA LEU A 121 19.88 -17.64 12.09
C LEU A 121 18.93 -16.43 11.97
N VAL A 122 19.05 -15.64 10.90
CA VAL A 122 18.14 -14.52 10.61
C VAL A 122 16.71 -15.00 10.45
N ASP A 123 16.47 -16.13 9.78
CA ASP A 123 15.14 -16.71 9.62
C ASP A 123 14.54 -17.13 10.99
N LEU A 124 15.37 -17.69 11.90
CA LEU A 124 14.97 -18.04 13.27
C LEU A 124 14.68 -16.79 14.12
N GLU A 125 15.54 -15.76 14.04
CA GLU A 125 15.33 -14.49 14.74
C GLU A 125 14.05 -13.80 14.26
N ASN A 126 13.81 -13.74 12.94
CA ASN A 126 12.58 -13.18 12.39
C ASN A 126 11.34 -13.93 12.89
N SER A 127 11.37 -15.28 12.92
CA SER A 127 10.26 -16.08 13.46
C SER A 127 10.00 -15.78 14.95
N ARG A 128 11.03 -15.59 15.76
CA ARG A 128 10.91 -15.17 17.16
C ARG A 128 10.29 -13.78 17.27
N ASP A 129 10.80 -12.84 16.49
CA ASP A 129 10.40 -11.43 16.53
C ASP A 129 8.96 -11.25 16.07
N ASP A 130 8.51 -12.00 15.06
CA ASP A 130 7.12 -12.03 14.59
C ASP A 130 6.17 -12.53 15.69
N LEU A 131 6.53 -13.61 16.40
CA LEU A 131 5.74 -14.13 17.51
C LEU A 131 5.67 -13.14 18.67
N LEU A 132 6.78 -12.48 19.00
CA LEU A 132 6.82 -11.47 20.05
C LEU A 132 6.02 -10.22 19.66
N PHE A 133 6.05 -9.83 18.40
CA PHE A 133 5.25 -8.72 17.89
C PHE A 133 3.75 -9.03 17.95
N GLU A 134 3.33 -10.24 17.57
CA GLU A 134 1.92 -10.65 17.70
C GLU A 134 1.46 -10.65 19.15
N LEU A 135 2.27 -11.12 20.10
CA LEU A 135 1.95 -11.02 21.53
C LEU A 135 1.84 -9.57 21.99
N HIS A 136 2.73 -8.70 21.52
CA HIS A 136 2.66 -7.27 21.84
C HIS A 136 1.39 -6.62 21.29
N ARG A 137 0.99 -6.99 20.06
CA ARG A 137 -0.21 -6.47 19.39
C ARG A 137 -1.51 -6.91 20.08
N LEU A 138 -1.54 -8.14 20.57
CA LEU A 138 -2.71 -8.69 21.27
C LEU A 138 -2.92 -8.07 22.66
N GLY A 139 -2.02 -7.22 23.15
CA GLY A 139 -2.12 -6.58 24.46
C GLY A 139 -2.12 -7.57 25.62
N HIS A 140 -1.81 -8.84 25.38
CA HIS A 140 -1.67 -9.86 26.39
C HIS A 140 -0.37 -9.62 27.15
N ASN A 141 -0.44 -8.83 28.23
CA ASN A 141 0.64 -8.67 29.21
C ASN A 141 0.85 -9.93 30.06
N ASN A 142 0.65 -11.11 29.49
CA ASN A 142 1.02 -12.36 30.12
C ASN A 142 2.55 -12.46 30.09
N THR A 143 3.17 -12.01 31.18
CA THR A 143 4.61 -12.18 31.43
C THR A 143 5.02 -13.63 31.21
N ARG A 144 4.15 -14.57 31.59
CA ARG A 144 4.38 -16.01 31.43
C ARG A 144 4.56 -16.46 29.98
N ASP A 145 3.75 -15.95 29.07
CA ASP A 145 3.85 -16.33 27.64
C ASP A 145 5.11 -15.76 27.00
N ARG A 146 5.53 -14.56 27.41
CA ARG A 146 6.80 -13.98 27.01
C ARG A 146 7.99 -14.75 27.57
N ASP A 147 7.93 -15.18 28.82
CA ASP A 147 9.00 -15.96 29.45
C ASP A 147 9.14 -17.34 28.82
N LEU A 148 8.03 -18.01 28.49
CA LEU A 148 8.02 -19.28 27.78
C LEU A 148 8.62 -19.14 26.37
N LEU A 149 8.28 -18.09 25.64
CA LEU A 149 8.90 -17.83 24.33
C LEU A 149 10.38 -17.53 24.46
N LYS A 150 10.79 -16.77 25.46
CA LYS A 150 12.20 -16.48 25.71
C LYS A 150 12.98 -17.76 26.00
N GLU A 151 12.48 -18.62 26.87
CA GLU A 151 13.07 -19.92 27.18
C GLU A 151 13.15 -20.81 25.92
N TYR A 152 12.10 -20.83 25.10
CA TYR A 152 12.06 -21.61 23.87
C TYR A 152 13.10 -21.15 22.84
N PHE A 153 13.34 -19.84 22.73
CA PHE A 153 14.30 -19.28 21.79
C PHE A 153 15.70 -19.04 22.38
N GLU A 154 15.96 -19.43 23.63
CA GLU A 154 17.29 -19.28 24.27
C GLU A 154 18.40 -19.91 23.42
N ALA A 155 18.13 -21.07 22.81
CA ALA A 155 19.08 -21.74 21.93
C ALA A 155 19.44 -20.90 20.68
N VAL A 156 18.52 -20.04 20.19
CA VAL A 156 18.78 -19.14 19.07
C VAL A 156 19.71 -18.00 19.50
N ASP A 157 19.49 -17.46 20.69
CA ASP A 157 20.37 -16.42 21.27
C ASP A 157 21.79 -16.97 21.48
N ASP A 158 21.92 -18.23 21.95
CA ASP A 158 23.22 -18.92 22.07
C ASP A 158 23.91 -19.09 20.72
N LEU A 159 23.17 -19.42 19.67
CA LEU A 159 23.72 -19.49 18.29
C LEU A 159 24.20 -18.14 17.80
N SER A 160 23.46 -17.07 18.09
CA SER A 160 23.85 -15.70 17.75
C SER A 160 25.18 -15.35 18.39
N ILE A 161 25.34 -15.62 19.69
CA ILE A 161 26.61 -15.41 20.43
C ILE A 161 27.76 -16.24 19.86
N LYS A 162 27.49 -17.51 19.48
CA LYS A 162 28.51 -18.36 18.85
C LYS A 162 28.95 -17.81 17.51
N MET A 163 28.00 -17.37 16.68
CA MET A 163 28.26 -16.75 15.39
C MET A 163 29.10 -15.48 15.55
N GLU A 164 28.75 -14.64 16.49
CA GLU A 164 29.51 -13.43 16.83
C GLU A 164 30.95 -13.75 17.18
N LYS A 165 31.18 -14.69 18.07
CA LYS A 165 32.55 -15.11 18.46
C LYS A 165 33.35 -15.60 17.27
N GLN A 166 32.75 -16.38 16.35
CA GLN A 166 33.41 -16.86 15.15
C GLN A 166 33.77 -15.72 14.19
N LEU A 167 32.86 -14.78 13.97
CA LEU A 167 33.13 -13.61 13.15
C LEU A 167 34.22 -12.74 13.76
N GLY A 168 34.16 -12.47 15.08
CA GLY A 168 35.20 -11.74 15.81
C GLY A 168 36.57 -12.40 15.68
N PHE A 169 36.65 -13.73 15.79
CA PHE A 169 37.87 -14.47 15.61
C PHE A 169 38.48 -14.34 14.19
N ILE A 170 37.63 -14.33 13.16
CA ILE A 170 38.06 -14.12 11.77
C ILE A 170 38.59 -12.69 11.58
N LEU A 171 37.93 -11.68 12.17
CA LEU A 171 38.34 -10.28 12.08
C LEU A 171 39.63 -10.02 12.82
N LEU A 172 39.78 -10.53 14.05
CA LEU A 172 41.03 -10.39 14.82
C LEU A 172 42.25 -11.00 14.10
N ARG A 173 42.00 -12.01 13.27
CA ARG A 173 43.03 -12.64 12.44
C ARG A 173 43.03 -12.19 10.98
N ALA A 174 42.41 -11.04 10.67
CA ALA A 174 42.19 -10.59 9.29
C ALA A 174 43.43 -10.68 8.42
N PHE A 175 44.62 -10.21 8.89
CA PHE A 175 45.88 -10.26 8.11
C PHE A 175 46.35 -11.68 7.80
N ALA A 176 46.15 -12.62 8.73
CA ALA A 176 46.50 -14.01 8.50
C ALA A 176 45.48 -14.71 7.61
N THR A 177 44.20 -14.39 7.78
CA THR A 177 43.08 -14.92 7.03
C THR A 177 43.08 -14.48 5.57
N VAL A 178 43.40 -13.20 5.30
CA VAL A 178 43.56 -12.68 3.93
C VAL A 178 44.59 -13.46 3.11
N ARG A 179 45.71 -13.85 3.76
CA ARG A 179 46.78 -14.61 3.06
C ARG A 179 46.42 -16.06 2.80
N LYS A 180 45.66 -16.70 3.73
CA LYS A 180 45.34 -18.14 3.66
C LYS A 180 44.03 -18.39 2.99
N ASN A 181 43.00 -17.65 3.38
CA ASN A 181 41.60 -17.88 2.91
C ASN A 181 40.81 -16.54 2.83
N PRO A 182 41.04 -15.73 1.77
CA PRO A 182 40.38 -14.43 1.64
C PRO A 182 38.86 -14.52 1.58
N ARG A 183 38.32 -15.67 1.18
CA ARG A 183 36.85 -15.87 1.09
C ARG A 183 36.17 -15.79 2.46
N GLU A 184 36.78 -16.31 3.50
CA GLU A 184 36.23 -16.26 4.87
C GLU A 184 36.11 -14.83 5.36
N LEU A 185 37.12 -13.99 5.13
CA LEU A 185 37.08 -12.58 5.51
C LEU A 185 36.00 -11.82 4.75
N VAL A 186 35.89 -12.03 3.42
CA VAL A 186 34.82 -11.40 2.62
C VAL A 186 33.45 -11.84 3.08
N THR A 187 33.30 -13.10 3.46
CA THR A 187 32.02 -13.63 3.99
C THR A 187 31.69 -12.97 5.33
N ALA A 188 32.65 -12.86 6.24
CA ALA A 188 32.46 -12.22 7.53
C ALA A 188 32.05 -10.74 7.37
N LEU A 189 32.73 -9.98 6.50
CA LEU A 189 32.38 -8.58 6.22
C LEU A 189 30.98 -8.42 5.62
N ARG A 190 30.57 -9.32 4.72
CA ARG A 190 29.22 -9.33 4.16
C ARG A 190 28.14 -9.61 5.21
N ILE A 191 28.43 -10.48 6.17
CA ILE A 191 27.51 -10.76 7.27
C ILE A 191 27.34 -9.51 8.14
N ILE A 192 28.42 -8.85 8.50
CA ILE A 192 28.40 -7.61 9.29
C ILE A 192 27.59 -6.52 8.58
N GLU A 193 27.86 -6.28 7.30
CA GLU A 193 27.11 -5.30 6.49
C GLU A 193 25.62 -5.60 6.44
N ARG A 194 25.23 -6.88 6.41
CA ARG A 194 23.80 -7.28 6.45
C ARG A 194 23.17 -7.03 7.81
N GLU A 195 23.90 -7.30 8.90
CA GLU A 195 23.42 -7.02 10.25
C GLU A 195 23.24 -5.52 10.49
N GLU A 196 24.19 -4.67 10.06
CA GLU A 196 24.06 -3.22 10.14
C GLU A 196 22.82 -2.70 9.43
N ARG A 197 22.57 -3.16 8.20
CA ARG A 197 21.34 -2.81 7.46
C ARG A 197 20.07 -3.30 8.15
N SER A 198 20.11 -4.51 8.70
CA SER A 198 18.99 -5.07 9.44
C SER A 198 18.69 -4.25 10.71
N ASP A 199 19.70 -3.75 11.40
CA ASP A 199 19.54 -2.89 12.56
C ASP A 199 18.95 -1.52 12.19
N GLU A 200 19.39 -0.92 11.08
CA GLU A 200 18.82 0.31 10.55
C GLU A 200 17.33 0.14 10.22
N ASP A 201 16.97 -0.98 9.55
CA ASP A 201 15.59 -1.32 9.22
C ASP A 201 14.75 -1.55 10.48
N CYS A 202 15.28 -2.21 11.50
CA CYS A 202 14.60 -2.43 12.78
C CYS A 202 14.34 -1.10 13.51
N LEU A 203 15.29 -0.18 13.53
CA LEU A 203 15.13 1.14 14.14
C LEU A 203 14.11 2.00 13.37
N ALA A 204 14.07 1.89 12.04
CA ALA A 204 13.07 2.56 11.21
C ALA A 204 11.67 2.02 11.49
N LYS A 205 11.50 0.70 11.61
CA LYS A 205 10.24 0.04 11.96
C LYS A 205 9.79 0.37 13.39
N GLN A 206 10.71 0.47 14.35
CA GLN A 206 10.40 0.86 15.73
C GLN A 206 9.68 2.21 15.80
N LYS A 207 10.10 3.18 14.99
CA LYS A 207 9.45 4.51 14.93
C LYS A 207 7.99 4.44 14.48
N GLN A 208 7.61 3.42 13.72
CA GLN A 208 6.26 3.25 13.19
C GLN A 208 5.39 2.37 14.08
N THR A 209 5.95 1.30 14.63
CA THR A 209 5.20 0.26 15.36
C THR A 209 5.29 0.38 16.88
N GLY A 210 6.28 1.12 17.40
CA GLY A 210 6.58 1.20 18.82
C GLY A 210 7.22 -0.07 19.41
N PHE A 211 7.46 -1.11 18.59
CA PHE A 211 8.04 -2.39 19.01
C PHE A 211 9.51 -2.49 18.55
N LEU A 212 10.39 -2.91 19.47
CA LEU A 212 11.76 -3.25 19.20
C LEU A 212 12.01 -4.69 19.60
N PRO A 213 12.51 -5.56 18.69
CA PRO A 213 12.88 -6.93 19.03
C PRO A 213 13.97 -7.00 20.10
N PRO A 214 13.94 -8.01 20.99
CA PRO A 214 14.98 -8.19 21.97
C PRO A 214 16.34 -8.48 21.30
N GLY A 215 17.40 -7.87 21.84
CA GLY A 215 18.75 -8.02 21.27
C GLY A 215 19.05 -7.16 20.04
N ARG A 216 18.13 -6.29 19.63
CA ARG A 216 18.35 -5.28 18.59
C ARG A 216 18.43 -3.86 19.19
N PRO A 217 19.26 -2.93 18.65
CA PRO A 217 20.27 -3.21 17.64
C PRO A 217 21.38 -4.11 18.20
N LYS A 218 21.88 -5.02 17.40
CA LYS A 218 23.09 -5.76 17.73
C LYS A 218 24.22 -4.72 17.77
N GLN A 219 24.59 -4.30 18.97
CA GLN A 219 25.73 -3.38 19.10
C GLN A 219 26.93 -4.05 18.45
N VAL A 220 27.27 -3.57 17.24
CA VAL A 220 28.47 -4.01 16.54
C VAL A 220 29.69 -3.41 17.26
N GLY A 221 29.89 -3.81 18.51
CA GLY A 221 31.09 -3.51 19.29
C GLY A 221 32.33 -4.28 18.80
N TRP A 222 32.31 -4.75 17.58
CA TRP A 222 33.32 -5.59 16.97
C TRP A 222 34.49 -4.78 16.36
N LEU A 223 34.34 -3.47 16.31
CA LEU A 223 35.28 -2.55 15.65
C LEU A 223 36.02 -1.61 16.63
N VAL A 224 36.02 -1.90 17.94
CA VAL A 224 36.85 -1.16 18.89
C VAL A 224 37.95 -2.02 19.48
#